data_12448898c6d511ebe5005b003049bb0b
#
_entry.id   12448898c6d511ebe5005b003049bb0b
#
_cell.length_a   1.000
_cell.length_b   1.000
_cell.length_c   1.000
_cell.angle_alpha   90.00
_cell.angle_beta   90.00
_cell.angle_gamma   90.00
#
_symmetry.space_group_name_H-M   'P 1'
#
loop_
_entity.id
_entity.type
_entity.pdbx_description
1 polymer ?
#
loop_
_entity_poly.entity_id
_entity_poly.type
_entity_poly.pdbx_seq_one_letter_code
_entity_poly.pdbx_strand_id
1 'polypeptide(L)'
;MTPLYFLNKYLKDYKVVRIGISGLSPLTHYRFGQCIKEAVGDKNVLLIASGDLSHRLKEDGPYGYKEEGPLFDHDIITAWKNSDFMRFLTFDPIFTEAAAECGLRSFQIMAGALDQKKIKPHYYSYEGPFGVGYGICGFEICGEDQTRDIGNQYKKKMQEEVKKIKEHEDDYVRLARTTIEHYVKEKVEIIPEVTKEMKRRAGVFVSIHEEGRLRGCIGTFMPVQDNIALEIVHNAISACSEDPRFDPITEEELDNLIISVDVLGEIEPVEDISTLDPHIYGIIVSHGSKRGLLLPSLEGVDTVTD
;
A
#
# COMPACT_ATOMS: atom_id res chain seq x y z
N MET A 1 -19.38 12.91 16.64
CA MET A 1 -17.95 13.27 16.64
C MET A 1 -17.45 13.38 18.06
N THR A 2 -16.86 12.30 18.57
CA THR A 2 -16.43 12.17 19.96
C THR A 2 -15.45 13.28 20.42
N PRO A 3 -14.39 13.65 19.64
CA PRO A 3 -13.48 14.69 20.08
C PRO A 3 -14.17 16.06 20.30
N LEU A 4 -15.11 16.43 19.43
CA LEU A 4 -15.81 17.71 19.55
C LEU A 4 -16.72 17.79 20.79
N TYR A 5 -17.30 16.65 21.21
CA TYR A 5 -18.09 16.59 22.44
C TYR A 5 -17.27 17.02 23.65
N PHE A 6 -16.01 16.57 23.74
CA PHE A 6 -15.11 16.94 24.83
C PHE A 6 -14.59 18.38 24.68
N LEU A 7 -14.19 18.79 23.48
CA LEU A 7 -13.68 20.13 23.21
C LEU A 7 -14.69 21.24 23.52
N ASN A 8 -15.96 21.02 23.20
CA ASN A 8 -17.04 21.99 23.47
C ASN A 8 -17.20 22.34 24.95
N LYS A 9 -16.63 21.55 25.87
CA LYS A 9 -16.60 21.87 27.30
C LYS A 9 -15.59 22.94 27.64
N TYR A 10 -14.54 23.09 26.84
CA TYR A 10 -13.38 23.93 27.14
C TYR A 10 -13.20 25.07 26.11
N LEU A 11 -13.51 24.82 24.85
CA LEU A 11 -13.36 25.79 23.77
C LEU A 11 -14.71 26.34 23.34
N LYS A 12 -14.76 27.67 23.10
CA LYS A 12 -15.92 28.41 22.60
C LYS A 12 -15.48 29.20 21.36
N ASP A 13 -16.46 29.59 20.55
CA ASP A 13 -16.31 30.51 19.41
C ASP A 13 -15.22 30.07 18.38
N TYR A 14 -15.17 28.78 18.05
CA TYR A 14 -14.26 28.25 17.04
C TYR A 14 -15.03 27.75 15.80
N LYS A 15 -14.33 27.70 14.67
CA LYS A 15 -14.84 27.12 13.43
C LYS A 15 -14.27 25.72 13.25
N VAL A 16 -15.06 24.81 12.69
CA VAL A 16 -14.67 23.43 12.41
C VAL A 16 -14.53 23.23 10.91
N VAL A 17 -13.38 22.73 10.50
CA VAL A 17 -13.17 22.12 9.18
C VAL A 17 -13.09 20.62 9.37
N ARG A 18 -13.99 19.88 8.72
CA ARG A 18 -14.00 18.43 8.76
C ARG A 18 -13.31 17.88 7.51
N ILE A 19 -12.32 17.02 7.72
CA ILE A 19 -11.56 16.38 6.66
C ILE A 19 -11.85 14.88 6.68
N GLY A 20 -12.18 14.30 5.53
CA GLY A 20 -12.30 12.85 5.33
C GLY A 20 -10.94 12.24 5.00
N ILE A 21 -10.83 10.94 5.24
CA ILE A 21 -9.71 10.12 4.80
C ILE A 21 -10.08 9.39 3.49
N SER A 22 -9.09 8.92 2.77
CA SER A 22 -9.25 8.20 1.50
C SER A 22 -8.54 6.85 1.51
N GLY A 23 -8.70 6.08 0.45
CA GLY A 23 -7.91 4.86 0.19
C GLY A 23 -6.54 5.13 -0.48
N LEU A 24 -6.04 6.36 -0.55
CA LEU A 24 -4.78 6.69 -1.21
C LEU A 24 -3.54 6.29 -0.39
N SER A 25 -2.34 6.44 -0.96
CA SER A 25 -1.09 6.02 -0.33
C SER A 25 -0.74 6.80 0.95
N PRO A 26 0.10 6.25 1.84
CA PRO A 26 0.61 6.95 3.02
C PRO A 26 1.26 8.30 2.67
N LEU A 27 2.06 8.35 1.61
CA LEU A 27 2.70 9.58 1.16
C LEU A 27 1.69 10.62 0.66
N THR A 28 0.62 10.19 0.01
CA THR A 28 -0.46 11.11 -0.43
C THR A 28 -1.19 11.74 0.75
N HIS A 29 -1.49 10.96 1.81
CA HIS A 29 -2.06 11.51 3.03
C HIS A 29 -1.10 12.49 3.72
N TYR A 30 0.19 12.17 3.75
CA TYR A 30 1.22 13.06 4.29
C TYR A 30 1.31 14.37 3.49
N ARG A 31 1.37 14.30 2.16
CA ARG A 31 1.37 15.50 1.29
C ARG A 31 0.12 16.35 1.48
N PHE A 32 -1.02 15.72 1.66
CA PHE A 32 -2.24 16.45 1.99
C PHE A 32 -2.11 17.20 3.33
N GLY A 33 -1.46 16.61 4.33
CA GLY A 33 -1.09 17.28 5.57
C GLY A 33 -0.20 18.51 5.34
N GLN A 34 0.80 18.43 4.44
CA GLN A 34 1.63 19.57 4.05
C GLN A 34 0.78 20.69 3.42
N CYS A 35 -0.19 20.36 2.55
CA CYS A 35 -1.13 21.36 2.00
C CYS A 35 -1.98 22.00 3.09
N ILE A 36 -2.38 21.25 4.13
CA ILE A 36 -3.10 21.81 5.29
C ILE A 36 -2.20 22.82 6.02
N LYS A 37 -0.94 22.49 6.27
CA LYS A 37 0.06 23.39 6.89
C LYS A 37 0.16 24.71 6.12
N GLU A 38 0.27 24.66 4.80
CA GLU A 38 0.32 25.83 3.94
C GLU A 38 -0.98 26.66 4.01
N ALA A 39 -2.14 26.01 3.93
CA ALA A 39 -3.44 26.65 3.97
C ALA A 39 -3.75 27.31 5.32
N VAL A 40 -3.23 26.76 6.40
CA VAL A 40 -3.35 27.31 7.77
C VAL A 40 -2.57 28.60 7.90
N GLY A 41 -1.34 28.68 7.37
CA GLY A 41 -0.46 29.84 7.53
C GLY A 41 -0.32 30.25 8.99
N ASP A 42 -0.53 31.54 9.29
CA ASP A 42 -0.37 32.12 10.63
C ASP A 42 -1.64 32.00 11.51
N LYS A 43 -2.65 31.24 11.07
CA LYS A 43 -3.89 31.08 11.85
C LYS A 43 -3.67 30.19 13.06
N ASN A 44 -4.36 30.54 14.15
CA ASN A 44 -4.39 29.69 15.34
C ASN A 44 -5.31 28.48 15.09
N VAL A 45 -4.74 27.29 14.95
CA VAL A 45 -5.45 26.07 14.59
C VAL A 45 -5.08 24.93 15.53
N LEU A 46 -6.08 24.17 15.96
CA LEU A 46 -5.93 22.87 16.60
C LEU A 46 -6.25 21.79 15.57
N LEU A 47 -5.26 21.00 15.17
CA LEU A 47 -5.46 19.82 14.33
C LEU A 47 -5.75 18.61 15.21
N ILE A 48 -6.83 17.89 14.90
CA ILE A 48 -7.21 16.66 15.59
C ILE A 48 -7.17 15.51 14.60
N ALA A 49 -6.21 14.62 14.76
CA ALA A 49 -6.16 13.35 14.07
C ALA A 49 -6.98 12.32 14.86
N SER A 50 -8.18 12.02 14.37
CA SER A 50 -9.13 11.16 15.05
C SER A 50 -9.21 9.79 14.36
N GLY A 51 -9.18 8.74 15.16
CA GLY A 51 -9.34 7.33 14.78
C GLY A 51 -8.94 6.44 15.93
N ASP A 52 -9.48 5.25 15.95
CA ASP A 52 -9.11 4.24 16.94
C ASP A 52 -7.79 3.56 16.50
N LEU A 53 -7.09 2.96 17.46
CA LEU A 53 -5.99 2.06 17.19
C LEU A 53 -6.55 0.70 16.75
N SER A 54 -5.93 -0.42 17.11
CA SER A 54 -6.43 -1.73 16.71
C SER A 54 -7.86 -2.01 17.24
N HIS A 55 -8.65 -2.68 16.43
CA HIS A 55 -9.95 -3.25 16.84
C HIS A 55 -9.86 -4.72 17.24
N ARG A 56 -8.66 -5.32 17.30
CA ARG A 56 -8.46 -6.77 17.48
C ARG A 56 -7.66 -7.12 18.74
N LEU A 57 -8.09 -6.60 19.89
CA LEU A 57 -7.37 -6.77 21.15
C LEU A 57 -7.91 -7.89 22.04
N LYS A 58 -9.12 -8.41 21.77
CA LYS A 58 -9.77 -9.41 22.64
C LYS A 58 -10.60 -10.40 21.82
N GLU A 59 -10.57 -11.68 22.23
CA GLU A 59 -11.38 -12.75 21.61
C GLU A 59 -12.89 -12.49 21.69
N ASP A 60 -13.34 -11.96 22.82
CA ASP A 60 -14.74 -11.59 23.08
C ASP A 60 -15.06 -10.15 22.62
N GLY A 61 -14.14 -9.49 21.95
CA GLY A 61 -14.32 -8.16 21.38
C GLY A 61 -15.14 -8.18 20.08
N PRO A 62 -15.61 -7.00 19.60
CA PRO A 62 -16.50 -6.93 18.43
C PRO A 62 -15.85 -7.40 17.11
N TYR A 63 -14.52 -7.46 17.05
CA TYR A 63 -13.76 -7.87 15.86
C TYR A 63 -12.84 -9.07 16.11
N GLY A 64 -12.93 -9.71 17.29
CA GLY A 64 -12.07 -10.80 17.69
C GLY A 64 -10.64 -10.37 18.06
N TYR A 65 -9.76 -11.34 18.20
CA TYR A 65 -8.34 -11.12 18.50
C TYR A 65 -7.46 -11.47 17.29
N LYS A 66 -6.45 -10.67 17.05
CA LYS A 66 -5.28 -11.00 16.22
C LYS A 66 -4.02 -10.49 16.88
N GLU A 67 -2.91 -11.21 16.72
CA GLU A 67 -1.61 -10.82 17.31
C GLU A 67 -1.12 -9.46 16.82
N GLU A 68 -1.42 -9.11 15.57
CA GLU A 68 -1.10 -7.82 14.97
C GLU A 68 -1.78 -6.65 15.72
N GLY A 69 -2.91 -6.89 16.38
CA GLY A 69 -3.64 -5.85 17.10
C GLY A 69 -2.81 -5.17 18.19
N PRO A 70 -2.42 -5.88 19.28
CA PRO A 70 -1.60 -5.29 20.33
C PRO A 70 -0.20 -4.88 19.86
N LEU A 71 0.35 -5.53 18.83
CA LEU A 71 1.64 -5.13 18.24
C LEU A 71 1.53 -3.77 17.55
N PHE A 72 0.49 -3.54 16.75
CA PHE A 72 0.22 -2.26 16.10
C PHE A 72 0.05 -1.14 17.14
N ASP A 73 -0.74 -1.37 18.18
CA ASP A 73 -0.97 -0.37 19.23
C ASP A 73 0.32 -0.01 19.96
N HIS A 74 1.16 -1.01 20.24
CA HIS A 74 2.47 -0.79 20.85
C HIS A 74 3.39 0.07 19.96
N ASP A 75 3.41 -0.24 18.65
CA ASP A 75 4.23 0.48 17.68
C ASP A 75 3.78 1.94 17.53
N ILE A 76 2.48 2.19 17.44
CA ILE A 76 1.93 3.57 17.38
C ILE A 76 2.28 4.36 18.64
N ILE A 77 2.10 3.77 19.81
CA ILE A 77 2.41 4.44 21.09
C ILE A 77 3.91 4.76 21.18
N THR A 78 4.76 3.85 20.73
CA THR A 78 6.21 4.04 20.67
C THR A 78 6.58 5.16 19.71
N ALA A 79 5.98 5.17 18.53
CA ALA A 79 6.17 6.22 17.53
C ALA A 79 5.71 7.59 18.07
N TRP A 80 4.57 7.66 18.76
CA TRP A 80 4.12 8.91 19.42
C TRP A 80 5.11 9.43 20.45
N LYS A 81 5.56 8.57 21.36
CA LYS A 81 6.50 8.95 22.45
C LYS A 81 7.84 9.45 21.92
N ASN A 82 8.29 8.89 20.79
CA ASN A 82 9.56 9.24 20.16
C ASN A 82 9.40 10.31 19.05
N SER A 83 8.18 10.76 18.76
CA SER A 83 7.89 11.63 17.61
C SER A 83 8.39 11.05 16.29
N ASP A 84 8.37 9.71 16.15
CA ASP A 84 8.77 8.99 14.96
C ASP A 84 7.62 8.93 13.94
N PHE A 85 7.49 9.98 13.16
CA PHE A 85 6.45 10.07 12.14
C PHE A 85 6.77 9.28 10.86
N MET A 86 8.04 8.87 10.68
CA MET A 86 8.42 7.95 9.61
C MET A 86 7.68 6.61 9.77
N ARG A 87 7.50 6.14 11.01
CA ARG A 87 6.80 4.89 11.27
C ARG A 87 5.37 4.89 10.72
N PHE A 88 4.66 6.02 10.76
CA PHE A 88 3.29 6.11 10.21
C PHE A 88 3.23 5.89 8.70
N LEU A 89 4.31 6.16 7.97
CA LEU A 89 4.40 5.96 6.52
C LEU A 89 4.91 4.56 6.15
N THR A 90 5.54 3.84 7.08
CA THR A 90 6.26 2.58 6.80
C THR A 90 5.61 1.34 7.40
N PHE A 91 4.37 1.42 7.82
CA PHE A 91 3.61 0.23 8.20
C PHE A 91 3.32 -0.63 6.97
N ASP A 92 3.45 -1.93 7.13
CA ASP A 92 3.01 -2.90 6.15
C ASP A 92 1.47 -2.86 6.05
N PRO A 93 0.88 -2.75 4.84
CA PRO A 93 -0.57 -2.73 4.65
C PRO A 93 -1.27 -3.99 5.18
N ILE A 94 -0.70 -5.18 4.97
CA ILE A 94 -1.25 -6.46 5.44
C ILE A 94 -1.31 -6.46 6.97
N PHE A 95 -0.23 -6.01 7.61
CA PHE A 95 -0.16 -5.91 9.07
C PHE A 95 -1.21 -4.94 9.64
N THR A 96 -1.40 -3.76 9.02
CA THR A 96 -2.38 -2.78 9.48
C THR A 96 -3.82 -3.23 9.23
N GLU A 97 -4.08 -3.94 8.14
CA GLU A 97 -5.39 -4.55 7.87
C GLU A 97 -5.70 -5.67 8.88
N ALA A 98 -4.72 -6.52 9.19
CA ALA A 98 -4.85 -7.54 10.22
C ALA A 98 -5.15 -6.94 11.60
N ALA A 99 -4.54 -5.80 11.95
CA ALA A 99 -4.84 -5.05 13.17
C ALA A 99 -6.22 -4.39 13.15
N ALA A 100 -6.84 -4.22 11.97
CA ALA A 100 -8.15 -3.56 11.76
C ALA A 100 -8.23 -2.16 12.37
N GLU A 101 -7.19 -1.34 12.15
CA GLU A 101 -7.10 0.02 12.65
C GLU A 101 -7.92 1.02 11.81
N CYS A 102 -8.23 2.20 12.34
CA CYS A 102 -8.86 3.28 11.56
C CYS A 102 -8.23 4.67 11.79
N GLY A 103 -7.15 4.76 12.56
CA GLY A 103 -6.49 6.02 12.93
C GLY A 103 -5.30 6.40 12.06
N LEU A 104 -4.60 5.42 11.47
CA LEU A 104 -3.29 5.62 10.85
C LEU A 104 -3.30 6.69 9.74
N ARG A 105 -4.31 6.70 8.88
CA ARG A 105 -4.42 7.70 7.81
C ARG A 105 -4.58 9.12 8.35
N SER A 106 -5.29 9.29 9.46
CA SER A 106 -5.40 10.57 10.16
C SER A 106 -4.04 10.99 10.76
N PHE A 107 -3.25 10.04 11.26
CA PHE A 107 -1.91 10.29 11.79
C PHE A 107 -0.93 10.66 10.69
N GLN A 108 -1.04 10.07 9.50
CA GLN A 108 -0.25 10.43 8.32
C GLN A 108 -0.52 11.88 7.87
N ILE A 109 -1.79 12.31 7.86
CA ILE A 109 -2.17 13.70 7.56
C ILE A 109 -1.59 14.64 8.63
N MET A 110 -1.73 14.30 9.90
CA MET A 110 -1.17 15.09 11.00
C MET A 110 0.35 15.21 10.89
N ALA A 111 1.05 14.11 10.59
CA ALA A 111 2.49 14.10 10.41
C ALA A 111 2.93 15.07 9.30
N GLY A 112 2.19 15.10 8.17
CA GLY A 112 2.44 16.05 7.10
C GLY A 112 2.17 17.51 7.48
N ALA A 113 1.13 17.76 8.28
CA ALA A 113 0.86 19.10 8.80
C ALA A 113 1.93 19.59 9.80
N LEU A 114 2.65 18.66 10.41
CA LEU A 114 3.77 18.92 11.33
C LEU A 114 5.15 18.75 10.65
N ASP A 115 5.18 18.64 9.31
CA ASP A 115 6.42 18.52 8.55
C ASP A 115 7.37 19.69 8.84
N GLN A 116 8.66 19.38 9.07
CA GLN A 116 9.72 20.34 9.40
C GLN A 116 9.46 21.15 10.70
N LYS A 117 8.53 20.71 11.56
CA LYS A 117 8.30 21.32 12.85
C LYS A 117 9.08 20.59 13.94
N LYS A 118 9.71 21.36 14.82
CA LYS A 118 10.21 20.86 16.10
C LYS A 118 9.01 20.60 17.01
N ILE A 119 8.82 19.36 17.42
CA ILE A 119 7.66 18.95 18.20
C ILE A 119 8.08 18.33 19.53
N LYS A 120 7.22 18.48 20.53
CA LYS A 120 7.32 17.82 21.82
C LYS A 120 6.08 16.94 22.02
N PRO A 121 6.24 15.61 22.17
CA PRO A 121 5.13 14.72 22.41
C PRO A 121 4.64 14.81 23.85
N HIS A 122 3.34 14.75 24.04
CA HIS A 122 2.66 14.64 25.31
C HIS A 122 1.76 13.41 25.25
N TYR A 123 2.29 12.27 25.67
CA TYR A 123 1.54 11.04 25.79
C TYR A 123 0.69 11.07 27.07
N TYR A 124 -0.61 10.83 26.95
CA TYR A 124 -1.55 10.90 28.09
C TYR A 124 -2.04 9.53 28.55
N SER A 125 -2.59 8.72 27.63
CA SER A 125 -3.16 7.42 27.99
C SER A 125 -3.28 6.47 26.81
N TYR A 126 -3.40 5.20 27.15
CA TYR A 126 -3.84 4.13 26.25
C TYR A 126 -4.66 3.13 27.04
N GLU A 127 -5.81 2.74 26.51
CA GLU A 127 -6.70 1.73 27.07
C GLU A 127 -7.35 0.90 25.97
N GLY A 128 -7.65 -0.38 26.27
CA GLY A 128 -8.31 -1.30 25.33
C GLY A 128 -9.48 -2.05 26.00
N PRO A 129 -10.45 -1.36 26.66
CA PRO A 129 -11.43 -2.02 27.54
C PRO A 129 -12.39 -2.94 26.79
N PHE A 130 -12.72 -2.62 25.54
CA PHE A 130 -13.74 -3.30 24.75
C PHE A 130 -13.18 -4.07 23.54
N GLY A 131 -11.89 -4.38 23.53
CA GLY A 131 -11.21 -5.01 22.39
C GLY A 131 -10.80 -4.02 21.30
N VAL A 132 -10.94 -2.71 21.57
CA VAL A 132 -10.52 -1.61 20.70
C VAL A 132 -9.53 -0.73 21.43
N GLY A 133 -8.42 -0.39 20.78
CA GLY A 133 -7.35 0.46 21.33
C GLY A 133 -7.70 1.94 21.26
N TYR A 134 -7.66 2.61 22.39
CA TYR A 134 -7.88 4.06 22.52
C TYR A 134 -6.63 4.71 23.07
N GLY A 135 -5.96 5.49 22.26
CA GLY A 135 -4.75 6.23 22.65
C GLY A 135 -4.96 7.74 22.57
N ILE A 136 -4.35 8.48 23.48
CA ILE A 136 -4.35 9.95 23.47
C ILE A 136 -2.92 10.45 23.54
N CYS A 137 -2.52 11.22 22.54
CA CYS A 137 -1.24 11.92 22.49
C CYS A 137 -1.41 13.31 21.86
N GLY A 138 -0.75 14.31 22.42
CA GLY A 138 -0.65 15.64 21.86
C GLY A 138 0.76 15.94 21.37
N PHE A 139 0.90 16.82 20.37
CA PHE A 139 2.17 17.29 19.85
C PHE A 139 2.23 18.80 19.90
N GLU A 140 3.07 19.32 20.77
CA GLU A 140 3.30 20.75 20.89
C GLU A 140 4.36 21.21 19.90
N ILE A 141 4.05 22.24 19.10
CA ILE A 141 5.03 22.84 18.17
C ILE A 141 5.94 23.77 18.97
N CYS A 142 7.24 23.45 18.97
CA CYS A 142 8.26 24.20 19.72
C CYS A 142 9.20 25.02 18.82
N GLY A 143 8.90 25.13 17.54
CA GLY A 143 9.70 25.85 16.53
C GLY A 143 9.84 25.09 15.23
N GLU A 144 10.89 25.40 14.47
CA GLU A 144 11.23 24.75 13.19
C GLU A 144 12.35 23.72 13.36
N ASP A 145 12.29 22.65 12.57
CA ASP A 145 13.32 21.62 12.49
C ASP A 145 13.39 21.04 11.08
N GLN A 146 14.29 21.58 10.27
CA GLN A 146 14.48 21.18 8.87
C GLN A 146 14.93 19.71 8.73
N THR A 147 15.44 19.08 9.77
CA THR A 147 15.82 17.67 9.73
C THR A 147 14.61 16.74 9.78
N ARG A 148 13.44 17.24 10.10
CA ARG A 148 12.16 16.52 10.09
C ARG A 148 11.43 16.59 8.76
N ASP A 149 12.14 16.63 7.67
CA ASP A 149 11.61 16.51 6.30
C ASP A 149 11.28 15.03 6.00
N ILE A 150 10.24 14.53 6.69
CA ILE A 150 9.88 13.11 6.69
C ILE A 150 9.42 12.65 5.31
N GLY A 151 8.68 13.48 4.58
CA GLY A 151 8.19 13.13 3.26
C GLY A 151 9.30 12.84 2.25
N ASN A 152 10.35 13.66 2.22
CA ASN A 152 11.50 13.42 1.34
C ASN A 152 12.37 12.26 1.84
N GLN A 153 12.53 12.09 3.15
CA GLN A 153 13.21 10.93 3.71
C GLN A 153 12.50 9.62 3.35
N TYR A 154 11.17 9.61 3.41
CA TYR A 154 10.36 8.45 3.01
C TYR A 154 10.55 8.12 1.53
N LYS A 155 10.45 9.12 0.63
CA LYS A 155 10.69 8.93 -0.80
C LYS A 155 12.07 8.31 -1.06
N LYS A 156 13.11 8.89 -0.45
CA LYS A 156 14.47 8.38 -0.61
C LYS A 156 14.60 6.93 -0.13
N LYS A 157 14.00 6.60 1.02
CA LYS A 157 13.98 5.23 1.54
C LYS A 157 13.31 4.27 0.55
N MET A 158 12.13 4.63 0.02
CA MET A 158 11.41 3.81 -0.96
C MET A 158 12.23 3.62 -2.25
N GLN A 159 12.86 4.66 -2.76
CA GLN A 159 13.73 4.56 -3.94
C GLN A 159 14.94 3.64 -3.70
N GLU A 160 15.55 3.69 -2.51
CA GLU A 160 16.63 2.77 -2.14
C GLU A 160 16.15 1.31 -2.04
N GLU A 161 14.93 1.07 -1.54
CA GLU A 161 14.33 -0.26 -1.49
C GLU A 161 14.01 -0.78 -2.91
N VAL A 162 13.39 0.03 -3.76
CA VAL A 162 13.12 -0.32 -5.17
C VAL A 162 14.43 -0.62 -5.90
N LYS A 163 15.48 0.18 -5.68
CA LYS A 163 16.79 -0.07 -6.29
C LYS A 163 17.36 -1.44 -5.89
N LYS A 164 17.27 -1.81 -4.62
CA LYS A 164 17.72 -3.13 -4.16
C LYS A 164 16.93 -4.27 -4.81
N ILE A 165 15.62 -4.09 -4.98
CA ILE A 165 14.77 -5.08 -5.67
C ILE A 165 15.21 -5.21 -7.13
N LYS A 166 15.40 -4.07 -7.83
CA LYS A 166 15.88 -4.04 -9.22
C LYS A 166 17.22 -4.78 -9.43
N GLU A 167 18.12 -4.69 -8.46
CA GLU A 167 19.42 -5.39 -8.53
C GLU A 167 19.32 -6.93 -8.52
N HIS A 168 18.18 -7.46 -8.03
CA HIS A 168 17.96 -8.91 -7.87
C HIS A 168 16.87 -9.46 -8.79
N GLU A 169 16.36 -8.66 -9.74
CA GLU A 169 15.37 -9.10 -10.72
C GLU A 169 15.90 -10.23 -11.59
N ASP A 170 15.07 -11.23 -11.84
CA ASP A 170 15.35 -12.29 -12.79
C ASP A 170 15.19 -11.80 -14.26
N ASP A 171 15.44 -12.67 -15.21
CA ASP A 171 15.39 -12.31 -16.63
C ASP A 171 13.98 -11.99 -17.12
N TYR A 172 12.94 -12.59 -16.53
CA TYR A 172 11.56 -12.31 -16.87
C TYR A 172 11.15 -10.91 -16.42
N VAL A 173 11.44 -10.57 -15.16
CA VAL A 173 11.14 -9.26 -14.58
C VAL A 173 11.96 -8.17 -15.25
N ARG A 174 13.26 -8.40 -15.52
CA ARG A 174 14.11 -7.46 -16.28
C ARG A 174 13.55 -7.17 -17.68
N LEU A 175 13.06 -8.20 -18.38
CA LEU A 175 12.43 -8.01 -19.68
C LEU A 175 11.16 -7.17 -19.59
N ALA A 176 10.27 -7.47 -18.62
CA ALA A 176 9.07 -6.68 -18.37
C ALA A 176 9.40 -5.22 -18.05
N ARG A 177 10.36 -4.96 -17.16
CA ARG A 177 10.83 -3.62 -16.80
C ARG A 177 11.35 -2.86 -18.01
N THR A 178 12.27 -3.45 -18.76
CA THR A 178 12.85 -2.82 -19.96
C THR A 178 11.75 -2.47 -20.96
N THR A 179 10.77 -3.36 -21.12
CA THR A 179 9.62 -3.11 -21.99
C THR A 179 8.81 -1.92 -21.53
N ILE A 180 8.45 -1.87 -20.23
CA ILE A 180 7.66 -0.78 -19.65
C ILE A 180 8.42 0.55 -19.77
N GLU A 181 9.69 0.59 -19.37
CA GLU A 181 10.50 1.81 -19.40
C GLU A 181 10.63 2.35 -20.82
N HIS A 182 10.86 1.48 -21.80
CA HIS A 182 10.98 1.86 -23.21
C HIS A 182 9.63 2.33 -23.77
N TYR A 183 8.56 1.56 -23.52
CA TYR A 183 7.24 1.91 -24.03
C TYR A 183 6.68 3.20 -23.43
N VAL A 184 6.89 3.44 -22.13
CA VAL A 184 6.42 4.66 -21.47
C VAL A 184 7.11 5.89 -22.06
N LYS A 185 8.43 5.82 -22.32
CA LYS A 185 9.23 6.92 -22.85
C LYS A 185 9.06 7.14 -24.34
N GLU A 186 9.05 6.09 -25.13
CA GLU A 186 9.18 6.18 -26.60
C GLU A 186 7.92 5.73 -27.33
N LYS A 187 6.96 5.07 -26.66
CA LYS A 187 5.74 4.48 -27.25
C LYS A 187 6.06 3.45 -28.34
N VAL A 188 7.18 2.76 -28.21
CA VAL A 188 7.66 1.74 -29.14
C VAL A 188 7.83 0.41 -28.40
N GLU A 189 7.33 -0.67 -29.00
CA GLU A 189 7.53 -2.01 -28.51
C GLU A 189 8.96 -2.47 -28.78
N ILE A 190 9.60 -3.14 -27.80
CA ILE A 190 10.92 -3.72 -27.97
C ILE A 190 10.86 -5.11 -28.61
N ILE A 191 11.92 -5.50 -29.30
CA ILE A 191 12.14 -6.88 -29.76
C ILE A 191 12.94 -7.59 -28.67
N PRO A 192 12.35 -8.58 -27.97
CA PRO A 192 13.04 -9.23 -26.86
C PRO A 192 14.12 -10.21 -27.33
N GLU A 193 15.18 -10.30 -26.52
CA GLU A 193 16.09 -11.45 -26.62
C GLU A 193 15.41 -12.68 -25.97
N VAL A 194 15.28 -13.76 -26.75
CA VAL A 194 14.59 -14.98 -26.31
C VAL A 194 15.59 -15.96 -25.71
N THR A 195 15.65 -16.06 -24.38
CA THR A 195 16.49 -17.05 -23.67
C THR A 195 15.95 -18.45 -23.90
N LYS A 196 16.74 -19.49 -23.50
CA LYS A 196 16.33 -20.88 -23.66
C LYS A 196 15.04 -21.19 -22.88
N GLU A 197 14.91 -20.63 -21.69
CA GLU A 197 13.80 -20.81 -20.77
C GLU A 197 12.51 -20.12 -21.29
N MET A 198 12.67 -19.06 -22.07
CA MET A 198 11.56 -18.27 -22.63
C MET A 198 11.02 -18.82 -23.97
N LYS A 199 11.64 -19.85 -24.55
CA LYS A 199 11.23 -20.38 -25.87
C LYS A 199 9.88 -21.10 -25.87
N ARG A 200 9.45 -21.64 -24.73
CA ARG A 200 8.15 -22.31 -24.64
C ARG A 200 7.02 -21.30 -24.64
N ARG A 201 5.82 -21.75 -24.96
CA ARG A 201 4.58 -20.97 -24.82
C ARG A 201 4.01 -21.17 -23.42
N ALA A 202 3.60 -20.10 -22.78
CA ALA A 202 2.87 -20.13 -21.50
C ALA A 202 2.03 -18.86 -21.36
N GLY A 203 0.97 -18.92 -20.59
CA GLY A 203 0.30 -17.72 -20.10
C GLY A 203 1.24 -16.95 -19.15
N VAL A 204 1.15 -15.62 -19.17
CA VAL A 204 2.00 -14.75 -18.35
C VAL A 204 1.15 -13.64 -17.75
N PHE A 205 1.38 -13.28 -16.50
CA PHE A 205 0.86 -12.07 -15.89
C PHE A 205 2.03 -11.13 -15.57
N VAL A 206 1.81 -9.85 -15.85
CA VAL A 206 2.73 -8.78 -15.46
C VAL A 206 2.00 -7.88 -14.50
N SER A 207 2.48 -7.80 -13.25
CA SER A 207 1.93 -6.95 -12.22
C SER A 207 2.91 -5.81 -11.90
N ILE A 208 2.38 -4.62 -11.76
CA ILE A 208 3.12 -3.39 -11.48
C ILE A 208 2.59 -2.82 -10.18
N HIS A 209 3.49 -2.55 -9.24
CA HIS A 209 3.16 -1.95 -7.95
C HIS A 209 3.93 -0.64 -7.76
N GLU A 210 3.31 0.31 -7.08
CA GLU A 210 3.92 1.55 -6.60
C GLU A 210 3.51 1.77 -5.15
N GLU A 211 4.46 2.07 -4.28
CA GLU A 211 4.23 2.27 -2.84
C GLU A 211 3.45 1.11 -2.17
N GLY A 212 3.75 -0.14 -2.56
CA GLY A 212 3.09 -1.35 -2.05
C GLY A 212 1.67 -1.58 -2.57
N ARG A 213 1.20 -0.83 -3.56
CA ARG A 213 -0.14 -0.94 -4.14
C ARG A 213 -0.09 -1.35 -5.60
N LEU A 214 -1.10 -2.12 -6.00
CA LEU A 214 -1.28 -2.44 -7.41
C LEU A 214 -1.46 -1.14 -8.22
N ARG A 215 -0.68 -1.01 -9.30
CA ARG A 215 -0.68 0.13 -10.22
C ARG A 215 -1.02 -0.28 -11.67
N GLY A 216 -0.92 -1.56 -11.96
CA GLY A 216 -1.33 -2.18 -13.22
C GLY A 216 -1.10 -3.67 -13.15
N CYS A 217 -1.98 -4.46 -13.74
CA CYS A 217 -1.82 -5.91 -13.83
C CYS A 217 -2.65 -6.43 -14.99
N ILE A 218 -1.96 -6.92 -16.02
CA ILE A 218 -2.59 -7.59 -17.16
C ILE A 218 -1.85 -8.90 -17.41
N GLY A 219 -2.58 -9.89 -17.86
CA GLY A 219 -2.02 -11.18 -18.24
C GLY A 219 -2.98 -12.04 -19.04
N THR A 220 -2.42 -13.13 -19.51
CA THR A 220 -3.10 -14.15 -20.30
C THR A 220 -2.96 -15.49 -19.60
N PHE A 221 -4.05 -16.19 -19.34
CA PHE A 221 -4.01 -17.53 -18.75
C PHE A 221 -3.67 -18.62 -19.79
N MET A 222 -3.87 -18.34 -21.07
CA MET A 222 -3.38 -19.16 -22.19
C MET A 222 -2.49 -18.30 -23.08
N PRO A 223 -1.39 -18.86 -23.61
CA PRO A 223 -0.46 -18.10 -24.42
C PRO A 223 -1.11 -17.63 -25.73
N VAL A 224 -1.03 -16.34 -26.02
CA VAL A 224 -1.46 -15.72 -27.26
C VAL A 224 -0.29 -15.40 -28.19
N GLN A 225 0.93 -15.38 -27.65
CA GLN A 225 2.15 -15.14 -28.39
C GLN A 225 2.93 -16.44 -28.65
N ASP A 226 3.97 -16.37 -29.50
CA ASP A 226 4.75 -17.54 -29.93
C ASP A 226 5.70 -18.09 -28.85
N ASN A 227 6.04 -17.29 -27.84
CA ASN A 227 6.89 -17.67 -26.73
C ASN A 227 6.70 -16.73 -25.53
N ILE A 228 7.26 -17.14 -24.36
CA ILE A 228 7.15 -16.38 -23.10
C ILE A 228 7.71 -14.96 -23.23
N ALA A 229 8.81 -14.76 -23.94
CA ALA A 229 9.40 -13.42 -24.04
C ALA A 229 8.45 -12.43 -24.74
N LEU A 230 7.81 -12.84 -25.82
CA LEU A 230 6.80 -12.03 -26.51
C LEU A 230 5.54 -11.86 -25.67
N GLU A 231 5.15 -12.89 -24.90
CA GLU A 231 4.00 -12.80 -23.99
C GLU A 231 4.26 -11.77 -22.88
N ILE A 232 5.49 -11.74 -22.33
CA ILE A 232 5.90 -10.73 -21.34
C ILE A 232 5.83 -9.32 -21.95
N VAL A 233 6.40 -9.12 -23.15
CA VAL A 233 6.41 -7.80 -23.80
C VAL A 233 4.97 -7.32 -24.03
N HIS A 234 4.12 -8.16 -24.57
CA HIS A 234 2.71 -7.84 -24.82
C HIS A 234 1.97 -7.45 -23.53
N ASN A 235 2.07 -8.29 -22.49
CA ASN A 235 1.37 -8.05 -21.23
C ASN A 235 1.98 -6.90 -20.41
N ALA A 236 3.28 -6.65 -20.51
CA ALA A 236 3.93 -5.50 -19.88
C ALA A 236 3.43 -4.16 -20.45
N ILE A 237 3.28 -4.08 -21.78
CA ILE A 237 2.69 -2.92 -22.45
C ILE A 237 1.24 -2.73 -22.00
N SER A 238 0.45 -3.79 -22.04
CA SER A 238 -0.97 -3.70 -21.65
C SER A 238 -1.12 -3.34 -20.16
N ALA A 239 -0.27 -3.88 -19.28
CA ALA A 239 -0.31 -3.56 -17.85
C ALA A 239 0.04 -2.09 -17.54
N CYS A 240 0.96 -1.48 -18.30
CA CYS A 240 1.37 -0.10 -18.05
C CYS A 240 0.51 0.94 -18.77
N SER A 241 -0.31 0.57 -19.76
CA SER A 241 -1.01 1.54 -20.60
C SER A 241 -2.48 1.25 -20.91
N GLU A 242 -2.94 0.01 -20.71
CA GLU A 242 -4.27 -0.45 -21.14
C GLU A 242 -5.10 -1.06 -20.02
N ASP A 243 -4.60 -1.13 -18.78
CA ASP A 243 -5.37 -1.61 -17.64
C ASP A 243 -6.50 -0.61 -17.31
N PRO A 244 -7.78 -0.99 -17.51
CA PRO A 244 -8.91 -0.06 -17.39
C PRO A 244 -9.16 0.43 -15.96
N ARG A 245 -8.46 -0.12 -14.98
CA ARG A 245 -8.57 0.28 -13.55
C ARG A 245 -7.70 1.49 -13.21
N PHE A 246 -6.72 1.82 -14.07
CA PHE A 246 -5.69 2.81 -13.80
C PHE A 246 -5.45 3.70 -15.02
N ASP A 247 -5.00 4.94 -14.76
CA ASP A 247 -4.44 5.77 -15.83
C ASP A 247 -3.10 5.19 -16.32
N PRO A 248 -2.70 5.42 -17.58
CA PRO A 248 -1.40 5.00 -18.08
C PRO A 248 -0.24 5.47 -17.18
N ILE A 249 0.78 4.62 -17.05
CA ILE A 249 1.98 4.95 -16.27
C ILE A 249 2.74 6.10 -16.94
N THR A 250 3.23 7.03 -16.11
CA THR A 250 4.04 8.19 -16.53
C THR A 250 5.54 7.95 -16.33
N GLU A 251 6.38 8.78 -16.98
CA GLU A 251 7.84 8.67 -16.82
C GLU A 251 8.30 8.91 -15.38
N GLU A 252 7.60 9.79 -14.62
CA GLU A 252 7.96 10.13 -13.26
C GLU A 252 7.73 8.96 -12.27
N GLU A 253 6.87 8.00 -12.62
CA GLU A 253 6.59 6.81 -11.80
C GLU A 253 7.66 5.72 -11.97
N LEU A 254 8.38 5.66 -13.11
CA LEU A 254 9.25 4.53 -13.50
C LEU A 254 10.29 4.13 -12.44
N ASP A 255 10.85 5.11 -11.72
CA ASP A 255 11.86 4.86 -10.69
C ASP A 255 11.30 4.23 -9.42
N ASN A 256 9.98 4.31 -9.21
CA ASN A 256 9.30 3.82 -8.02
C ASN A 256 8.58 2.48 -8.23
N LEU A 257 8.57 1.95 -9.46
CA LEU A 257 7.83 0.74 -9.79
C LEU A 257 8.55 -0.54 -9.33
N ILE A 258 7.77 -1.41 -8.71
CA ILE A 258 8.12 -2.81 -8.46
C ILE A 258 7.31 -3.66 -9.43
N ILE A 259 8.00 -4.55 -10.14
CA ILE A 259 7.39 -5.38 -11.18
C ILE A 259 7.53 -6.84 -10.77
N SER A 260 6.48 -7.62 -11.00
CA SER A 260 6.51 -9.07 -10.92
C SER A 260 5.99 -9.70 -12.20
N VAL A 261 6.48 -10.89 -12.50
CA VAL A 261 6.09 -11.67 -13.68
C VAL A 261 5.76 -13.09 -13.22
N ASP A 262 4.53 -13.50 -13.44
CA ASP A 262 4.06 -14.84 -13.16
C ASP A 262 3.92 -15.61 -14.46
N VAL A 263 4.75 -16.65 -14.64
CA VAL A 263 4.71 -17.55 -15.81
C VAL A 263 3.93 -18.79 -15.42
N LEU A 264 2.74 -18.95 -16.01
CA LEU A 264 1.84 -20.04 -15.66
C LEU A 264 2.38 -21.40 -16.09
N GLY A 265 2.08 -22.41 -15.27
CA GLY A 265 2.24 -23.81 -15.57
C GLY A 265 1.21 -24.32 -16.59
N GLU A 266 1.21 -25.64 -16.80
CA GLU A 266 0.17 -26.30 -17.59
C GLU A 266 -1.15 -26.34 -16.80
N ILE A 267 -2.27 -26.22 -17.51
CA ILE A 267 -3.60 -26.29 -16.90
C ILE A 267 -3.93 -27.77 -16.68
N GLU A 268 -4.19 -28.14 -15.43
CA GLU A 268 -4.58 -29.48 -15.02
C GLU A 268 -6.02 -29.48 -14.45
N PRO A 269 -6.83 -30.50 -14.77
CA PRO A 269 -8.14 -30.63 -14.14
C PRO A 269 -7.98 -31.00 -12.65
N VAL A 270 -8.74 -30.36 -11.80
CA VAL A 270 -8.71 -30.60 -10.35
C VAL A 270 -9.94 -31.44 -9.98
N GLU A 271 -9.71 -32.63 -9.42
CA GLU A 271 -10.75 -33.52 -8.91
C GLU A 271 -11.06 -33.26 -7.44
N ASP A 272 -10.04 -32.88 -6.64
CA ASP A 272 -10.17 -32.62 -5.20
C ASP A 272 -9.54 -31.26 -4.86
N ILE A 273 -10.37 -30.30 -4.51
CA ILE A 273 -9.95 -28.95 -4.13
C ILE A 273 -9.08 -28.92 -2.86
N SER A 274 -9.20 -29.93 -1.98
CA SER A 274 -8.41 -30.00 -0.74
C SER A 274 -6.91 -30.23 -0.99
N THR A 275 -6.52 -30.61 -2.19
CA THR A 275 -5.11 -30.78 -2.60
C THR A 275 -4.46 -29.48 -3.09
N LEU A 276 -5.24 -28.41 -3.25
CA LEU A 276 -4.73 -27.14 -3.74
C LEU A 276 -4.08 -26.35 -2.60
N ASP A 277 -2.95 -25.76 -2.93
CA ASP A 277 -2.29 -24.76 -2.08
C ASP A 277 -2.45 -23.38 -2.76
N PRO A 278 -3.18 -22.42 -2.16
CA PRO A 278 -3.41 -21.11 -2.75
C PRO A 278 -2.13 -20.31 -3.03
N HIS A 279 -1.02 -20.65 -2.35
CA HIS A 279 0.27 -20.01 -2.59
C HIS A 279 1.03 -20.56 -3.80
N ILE A 280 0.62 -21.73 -4.29
CA ILE A 280 1.28 -22.43 -5.41
C ILE A 280 0.40 -22.46 -6.64
N TYR A 281 -0.90 -22.70 -6.46
CA TYR A 281 -1.84 -22.94 -7.55
C TYR A 281 -2.83 -21.79 -7.72
N GLY A 282 -2.96 -21.31 -8.95
CA GLY A 282 -4.13 -20.54 -9.36
C GLY A 282 -5.28 -21.46 -9.75
N ILE A 283 -6.50 -20.97 -9.76
CA ILE A 283 -7.71 -21.72 -10.10
C ILE A 283 -8.41 -21.07 -11.29
N ILE A 284 -8.83 -21.89 -12.24
CA ILE A 284 -9.75 -21.50 -13.30
C ILE A 284 -11.08 -22.20 -13.03
N VAL A 285 -12.13 -21.44 -12.79
CA VAL A 285 -13.49 -21.95 -12.60
C VAL A 285 -14.32 -21.58 -13.84
N SER A 286 -15.07 -22.55 -14.40
CA SER A 286 -15.95 -22.30 -15.53
C SER A 286 -17.33 -22.89 -15.30
N HIS A 287 -18.36 -22.13 -15.67
CA HIS A 287 -19.74 -22.57 -15.69
C HIS A 287 -20.46 -22.02 -16.93
N GLY A 288 -20.75 -22.87 -17.90
CA GLY A 288 -21.26 -22.46 -19.20
C GLY A 288 -20.28 -21.54 -19.94
N SER A 289 -20.71 -20.33 -20.26
CA SER A 289 -19.87 -19.31 -20.92
C SER A 289 -19.11 -18.40 -19.93
N LYS A 290 -19.35 -18.55 -18.64
CA LYS A 290 -18.68 -17.74 -17.60
C LYS A 290 -17.42 -18.43 -17.15
N ARG A 291 -16.36 -17.64 -16.96
CA ARG A 291 -15.08 -18.09 -16.39
C ARG A 291 -14.61 -17.10 -15.34
N GLY A 292 -14.00 -17.61 -14.30
CA GLY A 292 -13.28 -16.87 -13.28
C GLY A 292 -11.86 -17.41 -13.15
N LEU A 293 -10.91 -16.55 -12.84
CA LEU A 293 -9.52 -16.89 -12.59
C LEU A 293 -9.10 -16.27 -11.26
N LEU A 294 -8.44 -17.06 -10.42
CA LEU A 294 -7.66 -16.58 -9.28
C LEU A 294 -6.22 -17.00 -9.50
N LEU A 295 -5.31 -16.05 -9.38
CA LEU A 295 -3.87 -16.35 -9.41
C LEU A 295 -3.42 -16.91 -8.06
N PRO A 296 -2.26 -17.60 -7.99
CA PRO A 296 -1.68 -18.01 -6.72
C PRO A 296 -1.21 -16.79 -5.91
N SER A 297 -1.06 -16.97 -4.60
CA SER A 297 -0.55 -15.96 -3.67
C SER A 297 -1.30 -14.63 -3.70
N LEU A 298 -2.61 -14.66 -3.91
CA LEU A 298 -3.45 -13.47 -3.80
C LEU A 298 -3.60 -13.05 -2.34
N GLU A 299 -3.48 -11.75 -2.10
CA GLU A 299 -3.68 -11.15 -0.78
C GLU A 299 -5.08 -11.48 -0.22
N GLY A 300 -5.12 -12.01 1.01
CA GLY A 300 -6.36 -12.39 1.67
C GLY A 300 -6.93 -13.75 1.25
N VAL A 301 -6.20 -14.54 0.45
CA VAL A 301 -6.53 -15.92 0.08
C VAL A 301 -5.45 -16.86 0.61
N ASP A 302 -5.60 -17.26 1.87
CA ASP A 302 -4.60 -18.09 2.59
C ASP A 302 -5.01 -19.56 2.65
N THR A 303 -6.29 -19.86 2.44
CA THR A 303 -6.82 -21.22 2.46
C THR A 303 -7.73 -21.51 1.26
N VAL A 304 -7.99 -22.77 1.00
CA VAL A 304 -8.89 -23.25 -0.10
C VAL A 304 -10.35 -22.80 0.10
N THR A 305 -10.69 -22.31 1.26
CA THR A 305 -12.04 -21.87 1.61
C THR A 305 -12.23 -20.35 1.56
N ASP A 306 -11.19 -19.61 1.38
CA ASP A 306 -11.23 -18.16 1.17
C ASP A 306 -11.57 -17.84 -0.28
#